data_9f243b065443b985bd89d28a66ad49ed
#
_entry.id   9f243b065443b985bd89d28a66ad49ed
#
_cell.length_a   1.000
_cell.length_b   1.000
_cell.length_c   1.000
_cell.angle_alpha   90.00
_cell.angle_beta   90.00
_cell.angle_gamma   90.00
#
_symmetry.space_group_name_H-M   'P 1'
#
loop_
_entity.id
_entity.type
_entity.pdbx_description
1 polymer ?
#
loop_
_entity_poly.entity_id
_entity_poly.type
_entity_poly.pdbx_seq_one_letter_code
_entity_poly.pdbx_strand_id
1 'polypeptide(L)'
;MLEILNFTFFQNALLGAILVSIACGVIGTLVMINRLFSMAGGITHGAFGGIGIAFYFSLPILLSTGIFTLFLAFLVAFLAKHYEHRSDSIIAVIWAFGMAVGIILIDLSPSYNTDLMAYLFGSILAVGTQDLWLMTLVDGMVVLLIFLFYRQFEALSFDAEFAKVRGINTSFFHYLLIALMAFCIVISIRLVGLILVMALLSIPSFIAENFTKRLGFIMILASFLSMIFCVLGLILSYYLNLSSGACIITVACFGFLAHLIGKFLKR
;
A
#
# COMPACT_ATOMS: atom_id res chain seq x y z
N MET A 1 29.63 5.17 -6.00
CA MET A 1 28.32 5.58 -5.48
C MET A 1 27.68 6.71 -6.28
N LEU A 2 28.41 7.79 -6.62
CA LEU A 2 27.87 8.91 -7.41
C LEU A 2 27.54 8.54 -8.87
N GLU A 3 28.22 7.58 -9.47
CA GLU A 3 27.97 7.14 -10.85
C GLU A 3 26.60 6.48 -11.04
N ILE A 4 26.07 5.82 -10.01
CA ILE A 4 24.77 5.13 -10.04
C ILE A 4 23.62 6.15 -10.17
N LEU A 5 23.76 7.31 -9.55
CA LEU A 5 22.78 8.38 -9.61
C LEU A 5 22.64 9.01 -11.02
N ASN A 6 23.58 8.76 -11.92
CA ASN A 6 23.52 9.26 -13.29
C ASN A 6 22.69 8.36 -14.22
N PHE A 7 22.34 7.14 -13.79
CA PHE A 7 21.49 6.25 -14.59
C PHE A 7 20.01 6.62 -14.44
N THR A 8 19.34 6.84 -15.56
CA THR A 8 17.91 7.24 -15.58
C THR A 8 17.00 6.23 -14.88
N PHE A 9 17.28 4.93 -15.00
CA PHE A 9 16.50 3.88 -14.30
C PHE A 9 16.59 4.00 -12.78
N PHE A 10 17.77 4.37 -12.25
CA PHE A 10 17.96 4.53 -10.81
C PHE A 10 17.31 5.82 -10.27
N GLN A 11 17.37 6.89 -11.07
CA GLN A 11 16.66 8.14 -10.75
C GLN A 11 15.14 7.91 -10.71
N ASN A 12 14.60 7.21 -11.70
CA ASN A 12 13.19 6.85 -11.73
C ASN A 12 12.78 5.97 -10.52
N ALA A 13 13.64 4.99 -10.17
CA ALA A 13 13.42 4.15 -9.00
C ALA A 13 13.40 4.95 -7.69
N LEU A 14 14.30 5.91 -7.53
CA LEU A 14 14.35 6.81 -6.37
C LEU A 14 13.10 7.70 -6.30
N LEU A 15 12.68 8.30 -7.42
CA LEU A 15 11.46 9.10 -7.47
C LEU A 15 10.23 8.26 -7.15
N GLY A 16 10.12 7.06 -7.73
CA GLY A 16 9.05 6.11 -7.41
C GLY A 16 9.05 5.71 -5.93
N ALA A 17 10.23 5.46 -5.36
CA ALA A 17 10.38 5.16 -3.93
C ALA A 17 9.88 6.31 -3.03
N ILE A 18 10.18 7.55 -3.39
CA ILE A 18 9.71 8.74 -2.65
C ILE A 18 8.18 8.84 -2.72
N LEU A 19 7.59 8.71 -3.92
CA LEU A 19 6.14 8.79 -4.11
C LEU A 19 5.42 7.70 -3.31
N VAL A 20 5.81 6.43 -3.48
CA VAL A 20 5.24 5.31 -2.71
C VAL A 20 5.39 5.54 -1.20
N SER A 21 6.55 6.04 -0.75
CA SER A 21 6.79 6.28 0.67
C SER A 21 5.86 7.33 1.26
N ILE A 22 5.55 8.39 0.51
CA ILE A 22 4.61 9.42 0.93
C ILE A 22 3.19 8.83 1.00
N ALA A 23 2.74 8.19 -0.07
CA ALA A 23 1.41 7.61 -0.12
C ALA A 23 1.20 6.53 0.95
N CYS A 24 2.14 5.58 1.06
CA CYS A 24 2.07 4.52 2.07
C CYS A 24 2.21 5.05 3.50
N GLY A 25 3.01 6.08 3.74
CA GLY A 25 3.15 6.67 5.08
C GLY A 25 1.87 7.38 5.53
N VAL A 26 1.22 8.12 4.62
CA VAL A 26 -0.03 8.83 4.90
C VAL A 26 -1.20 7.85 5.04
N ILE A 27 -1.43 7.00 4.04
CA ILE A 27 -2.52 6.00 4.06
C ILE A 27 -2.28 4.95 5.14
N GLY A 28 -1.06 4.42 5.27
CA GLY A 28 -0.72 3.41 6.28
C GLY A 28 -0.97 3.88 7.70
N THR A 29 -0.73 5.16 7.98
CA THR A 29 -1.06 5.77 9.29
C THR A 29 -2.58 5.71 9.54
N LEU A 30 -3.40 6.10 8.57
CA LEU A 30 -4.87 6.04 8.70
C LEU A 30 -5.37 4.61 8.80
N VAL A 31 -4.82 3.69 8.00
CA VAL A 31 -5.13 2.26 8.02
C VAL A 31 -4.82 1.67 9.40
N MET A 32 -3.68 2.03 9.98
CA MET A 32 -3.24 1.54 11.28
C MET A 32 -4.15 2.05 12.41
N ILE A 33 -4.39 3.35 12.49
CA ILE A 33 -5.18 3.94 13.58
C ILE A 33 -6.64 3.47 13.51
N ASN A 34 -7.19 3.30 12.30
CA ASN A 34 -8.55 2.78 12.10
C ASN A 34 -8.61 1.23 12.12
N ARG A 35 -7.51 0.53 12.40
CA ARG A 35 -7.44 -0.95 12.49
C ARG A 35 -7.88 -1.67 11.20
N LEU A 36 -7.56 -1.12 10.05
CA LEU A 36 -7.98 -1.61 8.73
C LEU A 36 -6.93 -2.51 8.05
N PHE A 37 -5.92 -3.02 8.78
CA PHE A 37 -4.86 -3.84 8.15
C PHE A 37 -5.37 -5.14 7.54
N SER A 38 -6.31 -5.83 8.19
CA SER A 38 -6.93 -7.02 7.60
C SER A 38 -7.60 -6.70 6.27
N MET A 39 -8.33 -5.56 6.21
CA MET A 39 -8.93 -5.08 4.95
C MET A 39 -7.88 -4.72 3.90
N ALA A 40 -6.84 -3.96 4.29
CA ALA A 40 -5.76 -3.60 3.37
C ALA A 40 -5.11 -4.84 2.77
N GLY A 41 -4.81 -5.86 3.59
CA GLY A 41 -4.28 -7.14 3.15
C GLY A 41 -5.21 -7.87 2.20
N GLY A 42 -6.49 -7.98 2.56
CA GLY A 42 -7.51 -8.61 1.72
C GLY A 42 -7.66 -7.94 0.36
N ILE A 43 -7.68 -6.61 0.33
CA ILE A 43 -7.78 -5.82 -0.90
C ILE A 43 -6.49 -5.95 -1.73
N THR A 44 -5.31 -5.86 -1.10
CA THR A 44 -4.02 -5.95 -1.79
C THR A 44 -3.86 -7.30 -2.49
N HIS A 45 -4.08 -8.39 -1.78
CA HIS A 45 -3.95 -9.72 -2.37
C HIS A 45 -5.11 -10.06 -3.30
N GLY A 46 -6.33 -9.64 -2.98
CA GLY A 46 -7.49 -9.80 -3.85
C GLY A 46 -7.36 -9.05 -5.17
N ALA A 47 -6.62 -7.94 -5.21
CA ALA A 47 -6.33 -7.17 -6.43
C ALA A 47 -5.66 -8.01 -7.53
N PHE A 48 -5.03 -9.14 -7.16
CA PHE A 48 -4.46 -10.10 -8.09
C PHE A 48 -5.51 -10.67 -9.06
N GLY A 49 -6.77 -10.78 -8.63
CA GLY A 49 -7.90 -11.13 -9.50
C GLY A 49 -8.09 -10.14 -10.65
N GLY A 50 -7.90 -8.84 -10.39
CA GLY A 50 -7.94 -7.79 -11.42
C GLY A 50 -6.80 -7.88 -12.43
N ILE A 51 -5.61 -8.31 -11.96
CA ILE A 51 -4.46 -8.60 -12.84
C ILE A 51 -4.79 -9.79 -13.74
N GLY A 52 -5.34 -10.87 -13.18
CA GLY A 52 -5.78 -12.05 -13.96
C GLY A 52 -6.80 -11.70 -15.03
N ILE A 53 -7.80 -10.87 -14.70
CA ILE A 53 -8.80 -10.38 -15.67
C ILE A 53 -8.10 -9.60 -16.80
N ALA A 54 -7.14 -8.73 -16.46
CA ALA A 54 -6.41 -7.97 -17.46
C ALA A 54 -5.68 -8.85 -18.47
N PHE A 55 -5.00 -9.88 -18.00
CA PHE A 55 -4.26 -10.82 -18.87
C PHE A 55 -5.20 -11.68 -19.72
N TYR A 56 -6.24 -12.24 -19.12
CA TYR A 56 -7.16 -13.13 -19.84
C TYR A 56 -7.91 -12.41 -20.96
N PHE A 57 -8.41 -11.18 -20.70
CA PHE A 57 -9.15 -10.39 -21.66
C PHE A 57 -8.29 -9.41 -22.47
N SER A 58 -6.95 -9.42 -22.29
CA SER A 58 -6.01 -8.48 -22.93
C SER A 58 -6.37 -7.01 -22.70
N LEU A 59 -6.83 -6.68 -21.49
CA LEU A 59 -7.20 -5.32 -21.08
C LEU A 59 -6.00 -4.54 -20.52
N PRO A 60 -6.06 -3.19 -20.49
CA PRO A 60 -5.05 -2.40 -19.79
C PRO A 60 -4.99 -2.78 -18.31
N ILE A 61 -3.82 -3.25 -17.85
CA ILE A 61 -3.62 -3.84 -16.51
C ILE A 61 -4.07 -2.87 -15.42
N LEU A 62 -3.65 -1.61 -15.48
CA LEU A 62 -3.96 -0.62 -14.47
C LEU A 62 -5.46 -0.34 -14.34
N LEU A 63 -6.16 -0.22 -15.48
CA LEU A 63 -7.59 0.05 -15.49
C LEU A 63 -8.38 -1.14 -14.93
N SER A 64 -8.07 -2.35 -15.41
CA SER A 64 -8.73 -3.58 -14.97
C SER A 64 -8.49 -3.83 -13.49
N THR A 65 -7.22 -3.77 -13.04
CA THR A 65 -6.86 -3.94 -11.64
C THR A 65 -7.49 -2.85 -10.77
N GLY A 66 -7.51 -1.59 -11.23
CA GLY A 66 -8.09 -0.47 -10.50
C GLY A 66 -9.60 -0.63 -10.27
N ILE A 67 -10.37 -0.93 -11.33
CA ILE A 67 -11.82 -1.13 -11.23
C ILE A 67 -12.14 -2.33 -10.34
N PHE A 68 -11.45 -3.45 -10.56
CA PHE A 68 -11.66 -4.66 -9.77
C PHE A 68 -11.32 -4.44 -8.29
N THR A 69 -10.20 -3.78 -7.99
CA THR A 69 -9.76 -3.52 -6.62
C THR A 69 -10.70 -2.55 -5.90
N LEU A 70 -11.21 -1.52 -6.57
CA LEU A 70 -12.22 -0.64 -6.01
C LEU A 70 -13.52 -1.39 -5.70
N PHE A 71 -14.00 -2.20 -6.64
CA PHE A 71 -15.17 -3.05 -6.41
C PHE A 71 -14.95 -3.97 -5.20
N LEU A 72 -13.79 -4.64 -5.14
CA LEU A 72 -13.42 -5.52 -4.04
C LEU A 72 -13.35 -4.76 -2.71
N ALA A 73 -12.79 -3.57 -2.70
CA ALA A 73 -12.66 -2.73 -1.52
C ALA A 73 -14.03 -2.34 -0.93
N PHE A 74 -14.98 -1.93 -1.78
CA PHE A 74 -16.34 -1.65 -1.35
C PHE A 74 -17.09 -2.90 -0.90
N LEU A 75 -16.91 -4.04 -1.59
CA LEU A 75 -17.50 -5.31 -1.21
C LEU A 75 -17.02 -5.76 0.17
N VAL A 76 -15.69 -5.73 0.39
CA VAL A 76 -15.08 -6.07 1.69
C VAL A 76 -15.59 -5.13 2.79
N ALA A 77 -15.63 -3.81 2.54
CA ALA A 77 -16.12 -2.83 3.49
C ALA A 77 -17.58 -3.06 3.87
N PHE A 78 -18.42 -3.34 2.87
CA PHE A 78 -19.83 -3.64 3.08
C PHE A 78 -20.04 -4.92 3.90
N LEU A 79 -19.37 -6.01 3.53
CA LEU A 79 -19.48 -7.29 4.22
C LEU A 79 -18.89 -7.23 5.63
N ALA A 80 -17.75 -6.60 5.82
CA ALA A 80 -17.13 -6.44 7.13
C ALA A 80 -18.01 -5.64 8.09
N LYS A 81 -18.72 -4.61 7.60
CA LYS A 81 -19.68 -3.86 8.40
C LYS A 81 -20.93 -4.68 8.76
N HIS A 82 -21.37 -5.55 7.84
CA HIS A 82 -22.55 -6.38 8.08
C HIS A 82 -22.28 -7.55 9.03
N TYR A 83 -21.04 -8.06 9.02
CA TYR A 83 -20.61 -9.22 9.82
C TYR A 83 -19.44 -8.83 10.74
N GLU A 84 -19.61 -7.83 11.59
CA GLU A 84 -18.54 -7.25 12.44
C GLU A 84 -17.75 -8.29 13.23
N HIS A 85 -18.45 -9.28 13.84
CA HIS A 85 -17.81 -10.35 14.64
C HIS A 85 -17.02 -11.37 13.82
N ARG A 86 -17.15 -11.40 12.49
CA ARG A 86 -16.52 -12.38 11.59
C ARG A 86 -15.80 -11.71 10.41
N SER A 87 -15.57 -10.41 10.51
CA SER A 87 -14.97 -9.62 9.43
C SER A 87 -13.64 -10.18 8.92
N ASP A 88 -12.74 -10.60 9.82
CA ASP A 88 -11.45 -11.16 9.43
C ASP A 88 -11.57 -12.46 8.62
N SER A 89 -12.53 -13.34 9.00
CA SER A 89 -12.79 -14.57 8.26
C SER A 89 -13.31 -14.29 6.84
N ILE A 90 -14.21 -13.31 6.70
CA ILE A 90 -14.76 -12.91 5.38
C ILE A 90 -13.66 -12.32 4.51
N ILE A 91 -12.84 -11.45 5.08
CA ILE A 91 -11.70 -10.85 4.38
C ILE A 91 -10.75 -11.93 3.90
N ALA A 92 -10.43 -12.93 4.73
CA ALA A 92 -9.57 -14.04 4.36
C ALA A 92 -10.13 -14.88 3.20
N VAL A 93 -11.44 -15.14 3.18
CA VAL A 93 -12.10 -15.86 2.08
C VAL A 93 -12.03 -15.06 0.77
N ILE A 94 -12.30 -13.75 0.82
CA ILE A 94 -12.25 -12.87 -0.35
C ILE A 94 -10.82 -12.78 -0.87
N TRP A 95 -9.84 -12.66 0.01
CA TRP A 95 -8.42 -12.69 -0.33
C TRP A 95 -8.06 -13.98 -1.10
N ALA A 96 -8.35 -15.15 -0.49
CA ALA A 96 -8.02 -16.44 -1.10
C ALA A 96 -8.72 -16.62 -2.45
N PHE A 97 -10.00 -16.25 -2.54
CA PHE A 97 -10.78 -16.32 -3.78
C PHE A 97 -10.20 -15.41 -4.87
N GLY A 98 -9.90 -14.14 -4.54
CA GLY A 98 -9.35 -13.19 -5.50
C GLY A 98 -8.00 -13.63 -6.06
N MET A 99 -7.10 -14.14 -5.20
CA MET A 99 -5.81 -14.71 -5.65
C MET A 99 -6.00 -15.95 -6.53
N ALA A 100 -6.85 -16.90 -6.09
CA ALA A 100 -7.07 -18.15 -6.83
C ALA A 100 -7.65 -17.87 -8.23
N VAL A 101 -8.68 -17.02 -8.32
CA VAL A 101 -9.26 -16.62 -9.61
C VAL A 101 -8.23 -15.91 -10.48
N GLY A 102 -7.43 -15.01 -9.88
CA GLY A 102 -6.37 -14.31 -10.61
C GLY A 102 -5.35 -15.25 -11.24
N ILE A 103 -4.86 -16.22 -10.48
CA ILE A 103 -3.89 -17.23 -10.97
C ILE A 103 -4.52 -18.09 -12.07
N ILE A 104 -5.74 -18.60 -11.86
CA ILE A 104 -6.44 -19.42 -12.87
C ILE A 104 -6.62 -18.65 -14.19
N LEU A 105 -7.00 -17.39 -14.13
CA LEU A 105 -7.17 -16.58 -15.34
C LEU A 105 -5.85 -16.31 -16.06
N ILE A 106 -4.74 -16.17 -15.33
CA ILE A 106 -3.42 -16.02 -15.92
C ILE A 106 -2.99 -17.34 -16.59
N ASP A 107 -3.19 -18.48 -15.93
CA ASP A 107 -2.87 -19.81 -16.48
C ASP A 107 -3.67 -20.13 -17.74
N LEU A 108 -4.91 -19.64 -17.83
CA LEU A 108 -5.77 -19.77 -19.02
C LEU A 108 -5.46 -18.74 -20.11
N SER A 109 -4.61 -17.74 -19.83
CA SER A 109 -4.26 -16.70 -20.78
C SER A 109 -3.34 -17.22 -21.88
N PRO A 110 -3.54 -16.80 -23.16
CA PRO A 110 -2.65 -17.17 -24.26
C PRO A 110 -1.21 -16.68 -24.10
N SER A 111 -1.00 -15.68 -23.26
CA SER A 111 0.32 -15.03 -23.00
C SER A 111 1.01 -15.63 -21.79
N TYR A 112 1.32 -16.91 -21.82
CA TYR A 112 1.86 -17.70 -20.67
C TYR A 112 3.25 -17.27 -20.14
N ASN A 113 3.92 -16.30 -20.76
CA ASN A 113 5.25 -15.83 -20.34
C ASN A 113 5.25 -14.70 -19.31
N THR A 114 4.20 -14.56 -18.54
CA THR A 114 4.11 -13.46 -17.57
C THR A 114 4.91 -13.82 -16.31
N ASP A 115 5.90 -13.02 -15.99
CA ASP A 115 6.65 -13.16 -14.75
C ASP A 115 5.77 -12.74 -13.55
N LEU A 116 5.04 -13.72 -12.99
CA LEU A 116 4.21 -13.54 -11.79
C LEU A 116 5.03 -13.01 -10.61
N MET A 117 6.30 -13.36 -10.54
CA MET A 117 7.20 -12.88 -9.49
C MET A 117 7.39 -11.35 -9.56
N ALA A 118 7.36 -10.78 -10.77
CA ALA A 118 7.45 -9.33 -10.93
C ALA A 118 6.24 -8.59 -10.32
N TYR A 119 5.04 -9.18 -10.33
CA TYR A 119 3.85 -8.59 -9.69
C TYR A 119 3.81 -8.83 -8.17
N LEU A 120 4.35 -9.95 -7.68
CA LEU A 120 4.39 -10.26 -6.26
C LEU A 120 5.44 -9.42 -5.53
N PHE A 121 6.65 -9.39 -6.06
CA PHE A 121 7.78 -8.70 -5.42
C PHE A 121 8.06 -7.32 -5.99
N GLY A 122 7.46 -6.99 -7.13
CA GLY A 122 7.69 -5.73 -7.83
C GLY A 122 9.07 -5.64 -8.47
N SER A 123 9.26 -4.62 -9.28
CA SER A 123 10.56 -4.23 -9.80
C SER A 123 10.63 -2.71 -9.89
N ILE A 124 10.93 -2.08 -8.76
CA ILE A 124 11.03 -0.61 -8.68
C ILE A 124 12.11 -0.05 -9.62
N LEU A 125 13.08 -0.91 -10.02
CA LEU A 125 14.12 -0.54 -10.98
C LEU A 125 13.60 -0.52 -12.44
N ALA A 126 12.44 -1.12 -12.72
CA ALA A 126 11.84 -1.15 -14.06
C ALA A 126 10.80 -0.03 -14.29
N VAL A 127 10.72 0.95 -13.39
CA VAL A 127 9.75 2.04 -13.43
C VAL A 127 10.02 2.98 -14.58
N GLY A 128 9.03 3.14 -15.47
CA GLY A 128 9.05 4.10 -16.57
C GLY A 128 8.64 5.50 -16.15
N THR A 129 9.00 6.50 -16.96
CA THR A 129 8.58 7.90 -16.73
C THR A 129 7.06 8.07 -16.76
N GLN A 130 6.35 7.30 -17.59
CA GLN A 130 4.88 7.33 -17.64
C GLN A 130 4.25 6.86 -16.32
N ASP A 131 4.85 5.83 -15.71
CA ASP A 131 4.39 5.32 -14.42
C ASP A 131 4.57 6.36 -13.31
N LEU A 132 5.69 7.08 -13.30
CA LEU A 132 5.96 8.16 -12.34
C LEU A 132 4.94 9.30 -12.45
N TRP A 133 4.58 9.72 -13.66
CA TRP A 133 3.55 10.74 -13.87
C TRP A 133 2.20 10.31 -13.31
N LEU A 134 1.84 9.08 -13.56
CA LEU A 134 0.57 8.51 -13.11
C LEU A 134 0.52 8.39 -11.59
N MET A 135 1.65 7.96 -10.97
CA MET A 135 1.79 7.96 -9.52
C MET A 135 1.66 9.36 -8.94
N THR A 136 2.41 10.32 -9.48
CA THR A 136 2.39 11.69 -8.98
C THR A 136 0.97 12.25 -8.99
N LEU A 137 0.19 11.92 -10.03
CA LEU A 137 -1.20 12.35 -10.12
C LEU A 137 -2.09 11.68 -9.07
N VAL A 138 -2.01 10.34 -8.96
CA VAL A 138 -2.87 9.58 -8.03
C VAL A 138 -2.46 9.82 -6.59
N ASP A 139 -1.18 9.73 -6.26
CA ASP A 139 -0.69 9.97 -4.90
C ASP A 139 -0.90 11.44 -4.49
N GLY A 140 -0.69 12.38 -5.42
CA GLY A 140 -0.99 13.78 -5.20
C GLY A 140 -2.48 14.01 -4.92
N MET A 141 -3.40 13.35 -5.64
CA MET A 141 -4.83 13.40 -5.38
C MET A 141 -5.17 12.81 -4.00
N VAL A 142 -4.59 11.66 -3.66
CA VAL A 142 -4.81 11.00 -2.36
C VAL A 142 -4.36 11.91 -1.21
N VAL A 143 -3.14 12.43 -1.28
CA VAL A 143 -2.58 13.32 -0.25
C VAL A 143 -3.38 14.61 -0.15
N LEU A 144 -3.77 15.20 -1.29
CA LEU A 144 -4.60 16.40 -1.34
C LEU A 144 -5.95 16.19 -0.66
N LEU A 145 -6.66 15.08 -0.96
CA LEU A 145 -7.94 14.78 -0.34
C LEU A 145 -7.81 14.55 1.17
N ILE A 146 -6.76 13.87 1.61
CA ILE A 146 -6.50 13.70 3.05
C ILE A 146 -6.18 15.03 3.71
N PHE A 147 -5.43 15.91 3.06
CA PHE A 147 -5.13 17.26 3.58
C PHE A 147 -6.38 18.14 3.67
N LEU A 148 -7.22 18.14 2.63
CA LEU A 148 -8.48 18.90 2.61
C LEU A 148 -9.46 18.44 3.71
N PHE A 149 -9.53 17.14 3.94
CA PHE A 149 -10.42 16.53 4.93
C PHE A 149 -9.68 16.04 6.18
N TYR A 150 -8.52 16.64 6.48
CA TYR A 150 -7.68 16.21 7.60
C TYR A 150 -8.42 16.12 8.92
N ARG A 151 -9.19 17.18 9.27
CA ARG A 151 -9.95 17.24 10.53
C ARG A 151 -11.03 16.17 10.62
N GLN A 152 -11.67 15.84 9.50
CA GLN A 152 -12.69 14.81 9.44
C GLN A 152 -12.07 13.41 9.61
N PHE A 153 -10.94 13.14 8.93
CA PHE A 153 -10.20 11.91 9.12
C PHE A 153 -9.61 11.77 10.52
N GLU A 154 -9.11 12.85 11.10
CA GLU A 154 -8.62 12.86 12.48
C GLU A 154 -9.75 12.56 13.46
N ALA A 155 -10.90 13.22 13.36
CA ALA A 155 -12.06 12.96 14.20
C ALA A 155 -12.56 11.50 14.06
N LEU A 156 -12.68 10.99 12.82
CA LEU A 156 -13.08 9.61 12.56
C LEU A 156 -12.11 8.61 13.19
N SER A 157 -10.80 8.88 13.13
CA SER A 157 -9.76 7.95 13.56
C SER A 157 -9.64 7.85 15.08
N PHE A 158 -9.94 8.91 15.82
CA PHE A 158 -9.82 8.92 17.27
C PHE A 158 -11.14 8.65 17.99
N ASP A 159 -12.25 9.19 17.48
CA ASP A 159 -13.57 9.00 18.08
C ASP A 159 -14.68 9.19 17.03
N ALA A 160 -15.11 8.07 16.44
CA ALA A 160 -16.15 8.06 15.40
C ALA A 160 -17.53 8.48 15.94
N GLU A 161 -17.83 8.19 17.21
CA GLU A 161 -19.09 8.59 17.87
C GLU A 161 -19.14 10.12 18.05
N PHE A 162 -18.06 10.69 18.55
CA PHE A 162 -17.93 12.15 18.69
C PHE A 162 -17.99 12.85 17.32
N ALA A 163 -17.32 12.30 16.30
CA ALA A 163 -17.39 12.83 14.94
C ALA A 163 -18.84 12.86 14.42
N LYS A 164 -19.61 11.80 14.68
CA LYS A 164 -21.03 11.72 14.31
C LYS A 164 -21.89 12.76 15.01
N VAL A 165 -21.68 12.97 16.31
CA VAL A 165 -22.39 14.00 17.08
C VAL A 165 -22.09 15.41 16.56
N ARG A 166 -20.87 15.64 16.05
CA ARG A 166 -20.49 16.91 15.40
C ARG A 166 -21.02 17.08 13.97
N GLY A 167 -21.86 16.17 13.49
CA GLY A 167 -22.47 16.23 12.16
C GLY A 167 -21.56 15.74 11.01
N ILE A 168 -20.43 15.09 11.34
CA ILE A 168 -19.57 14.49 10.32
C ILE A 168 -20.21 13.17 9.86
N ASN A 169 -20.38 13.01 8.55
CA ASN A 169 -20.86 11.75 7.99
C ASN A 169 -19.76 10.68 8.05
N THR A 170 -19.67 9.99 9.19
CA THR A 170 -18.63 8.98 9.46
C THR A 170 -18.65 7.83 8.44
N SER A 171 -19.83 7.43 7.95
CA SER A 171 -19.94 6.41 6.92
C SER A 171 -19.31 6.85 5.59
N PHE A 172 -19.55 8.08 5.16
CA PHE A 172 -18.95 8.62 3.95
C PHE A 172 -17.42 8.65 4.05
N PHE A 173 -16.87 9.18 5.15
CA PHE A 173 -15.42 9.26 5.33
C PHE A 173 -14.75 7.89 5.51
N HIS A 174 -15.46 6.92 6.09
CA HIS A 174 -14.98 5.54 6.17
C HIS A 174 -14.85 4.91 4.77
N TYR A 175 -15.90 4.99 3.92
CA TYR A 175 -15.83 4.48 2.56
C TYR A 175 -14.84 5.28 1.69
N LEU A 176 -14.73 6.59 1.90
CA LEU A 176 -13.72 7.41 1.22
C LEU A 176 -12.30 6.96 1.59
N LEU A 177 -12.01 6.70 2.87
CA LEU A 177 -10.72 6.17 3.30
C LEU A 177 -10.39 4.83 2.63
N ILE A 178 -11.37 3.93 2.55
CA ILE A 178 -11.20 2.62 1.89
C ILE A 178 -10.95 2.80 0.39
N ALA A 179 -11.63 3.72 -0.27
CA ALA A 179 -11.38 4.03 -1.68
C ALA A 179 -9.97 4.61 -1.89
N LEU A 180 -9.53 5.57 -1.05
CA LEU A 180 -8.19 6.14 -1.11
C LEU A 180 -7.11 5.08 -0.85
N MET A 181 -7.35 4.17 0.10
CA MET A 181 -6.49 3.03 0.36
C MET A 181 -6.39 2.11 -0.87
N ALA A 182 -7.51 1.80 -1.54
CA ALA A 182 -7.52 0.99 -2.74
C ALA A 182 -6.75 1.64 -3.89
N PHE A 183 -6.89 2.96 -4.11
CA PHE A 183 -6.12 3.70 -5.11
C PHE A 183 -4.62 3.66 -4.80
N CYS A 184 -4.23 3.93 -3.56
CA CYS A 184 -2.83 3.83 -3.11
C CYS A 184 -2.27 2.43 -3.36
N ILE A 185 -3.02 1.37 -3.02
CA ILE A 185 -2.62 -0.02 -3.22
C ILE A 185 -2.41 -0.31 -4.71
N VAL A 186 -3.38 0.01 -5.57
CA VAL A 186 -3.32 -0.31 -7.01
C VAL A 186 -2.11 0.32 -7.68
N ILE A 187 -1.86 1.60 -7.40
CA ILE A 187 -0.73 2.30 -8.00
C ILE A 187 0.60 1.76 -7.47
N SER A 188 0.65 1.45 -6.17
CA SER A 188 1.87 0.94 -5.52
C SER A 188 2.20 -0.48 -5.95
N ILE A 189 1.20 -1.37 -6.13
CA ILE A 189 1.41 -2.76 -6.59
C ILE A 189 2.21 -2.80 -7.89
N ARG A 190 1.88 -1.94 -8.84
CA ARG A 190 2.53 -1.92 -10.15
C ARG A 190 4.03 -1.69 -10.05
N LEU A 191 4.49 -0.97 -9.05
CA LEU A 191 5.88 -0.52 -8.91
C LEU A 191 6.67 -1.34 -7.91
N VAL A 192 6.10 -1.55 -6.76
CA VAL A 192 6.80 -2.18 -5.64
C VAL A 192 6.30 -3.60 -5.32
N GLY A 193 5.25 -4.03 -6.01
CA GLY A 193 4.63 -5.35 -5.81
C GLY A 193 3.75 -5.45 -4.56
N LEU A 194 2.97 -6.53 -4.52
CA LEU A 194 1.97 -6.77 -3.48
C LEU A 194 2.55 -6.81 -2.07
N ILE A 195 3.64 -7.57 -1.89
CA ILE A 195 4.20 -7.85 -0.57
C ILE A 195 4.83 -6.58 0.02
N LEU A 196 5.55 -5.80 -0.80
CA LEU A 196 6.21 -4.59 -0.32
C LEU A 196 5.21 -3.50 0.05
N VAL A 197 4.09 -3.36 -0.68
CA VAL A 197 3.03 -2.39 -0.34
C VAL A 197 2.53 -2.63 1.08
N MET A 198 2.25 -3.88 1.46
CA MET A 198 1.80 -4.22 2.82
C MET A 198 2.84 -3.90 3.88
N ALA A 199 4.12 -4.17 3.62
CA ALA A 199 5.21 -3.84 4.53
C ALA A 199 5.35 -2.32 4.73
N LEU A 200 5.25 -1.53 3.65
CA LEU A 200 5.36 -0.06 3.70
C LEU A 200 4.12 0.61 4.34
N LEU A 201 2.93 0.04 4.20
CA LEU A 201 1.74 0.54 4.90
C LEU A 201 1.82 0.28 6.41
N SER A 202 2.41 -0.86 6.83
CA SER A 202 2.37 -1.31 8.22
C SER A 202 3.57 -0.87 9.05
N ILE A 203 4.78 -1.23 8.63
CA ILE A 203 5.99 -1.11 9.46
C ILE A 203 6.33 0.34 9.82
N PRO A 204 6.41 1.28 8.85
CA PRO A 204 6.77 2.66 9.16
C PRO A 204 5.73 3.34 10.05
N SER A 205 4.45 3.08 9.81
CA SER A 205 3.34 3.65 10.58
C SER A 205 3.35 3.16 12.02
N PHE A 206 3.59 1.85 12.24
CA PHE A 206 3.72 1.27 13.57
C PHE A 206 4.90 1.87 14.36
N ILE A 207 6.05 2.03 13.72
CA ILE A 207 7.22 2.64 14.38
C ILE A 207 6.90 4.10 14.72
N ALA A 208 6.33 4.87 13.78
CA ALA A 208 6.02 6.28 13.95
C ALA A 208 5.04 6.55 15.10
N GLU A 209 4.01 5.71 15.29
CA GLU A 209 3.03 5.84 16.39
C GLU A 209 3.67 5.76 17.78
N ASN A 210 4.79 5.05 17.91
CA ASN A 210 5.49 4.97 19.19
C ASN A 210 6.23 6.26 19.58
N PHE A 211 6.51 7.15 18.63
CA PHE A 211 7.22 8.42 18.86
C PHE A 211 6.27 9.60 19.08
N THR A 212 5.07 9.56 18.52
CA THR A 212 4.12 10.67 18.61
C THR A 212 2.68 10.18 18.59
N LYS A 213 1.77 10.98 19.18
CA LYS A 213 0.32 10.71 19.16
C LYS A 213 -0.46 11.67 18.24
N ARG A 214 0.22 12.62 17.59
CA ARG A 214 -0.41 13.56 16.67
C ARG A 214 -0.48 12.95 15.27
N LEU A 215 -1.69 12.80 14.71
CA LEU A 215 -1.92 12.13 13.43
C LEU A 215 -1.01 12.64 12.31
N GLY A 216 -0.92 13.96 12.10
CA GLY A 216 -0.08 14.54 11.05
C GLY A 216 1.42 14.25 11.24
N PHE A 217 1.91 14.26 12.48
CA PHE A 217 3.31 13.90 12.77
C PHE A 217 3.57 12.41 12.54
N ILE A 218 2.61 11.52 12.84
CA ILE A 218 2.73 10.09 12.53
C ILE A 218 2.85 9.90 11.01
N MET A 219 2.00 10.58 10.21
CA MET A 219 2.04 10.54 8.74
C MET A 219 3.40 10.97 8.19
N ILE A 220 3.92 12.12 8.65
CA ILE A 220 5.22 12.64 8.20
C ILE A 220 6.36 11.68 8.58
N LEU A 221 6.38 11.21 9.83
CA LEU A 221 7.43 10.32 10.31
C LEU A 221 7.35 8.95 9.63
N ALA A 222 6.14 8.42 9.40
CA ALA A 222 5.96 7.16 8.67
C ALA A 222 6.44 7.29 7.21
N SER A 223 6.12 8.39 6.53
CA SER A 223 6.61 8.66 5.17
C SER A 223 8.13 8.76 5.12
N PHE A 224 8.74 9.43 6.09
CA PHE A 224 10.19 9.55 6.18
C PHE A 224 10.88 8.21 6.46
N LEU A 225 10.36 7.41 7.39
CA LEU A 225 10.88 6.07 7.67
C LEU A 225 10.73 5.14 6.45
N SER A 226 9.57 5.18 5.78
CA SER A 226 9.33 4.45 4.56
C SER A 226 10.36 4.80 3.48
N MET A 227 10.66 6.09 3.29
CA MET A 227 11.69 6.57 2.36
C MET A 227 13.09 6.05 2.71
N ILE A 228 13.47 6.07 3.99
CA ILE A 228 14.74 5.50 4.45
C ILE A 228 14.82 4.01 4.12
N PHE A 229 13.77 3.23 4.42
CA PHE A 229 13.76 1.80 4.14
C PHE A 229 13.84 1.51 2.63
N CYS A 230 13.14 2.29 1.80
CA CYS A 230 13.22 2.16 0.35
C CYS A 230 14.61 2.48 -0.19
N VAL A 231 15.22 3.58 0.24
CA VAL A 231 16.57 3.98 -0.22
C VAL A 231 17.62 2.96 0.20
N LEU A 232 17.62 2.55 1.47
CA LEU A 232 18.57 1.55 1.96
C LEU A 232 18.37 0.20 1.28
N GLY A 233 17.12 -0.23 1.08
CA GLY A 233 16.81 -1.47 0.38
C GLY A 233 17.19 -1.45 -1.10
N LEU A 234 17.01 -0.31 -1.79
CA LEU A 234 17.47 -0.14 -3.18
C LEU A 234 19.00 -0.21 -3.29
N ILE A 235 19.71 0.45 -2.40
CA ILE A 235 21.16 0.38 -2.34
C ILE A 235 21.62 -1.07 -2.11
N LEU A 236 21.01 -1.78 -1.16
CA LEU A 236 21.32 -3.17 -0.85
C LEU A 236 21.05 -4.08 -2.06
N SER A 237 19.90 -3.90 -2.72
CA SER A 237 19.52 -4.63 -3.94
C SER A 237 20.56 -4.48 -5.06
N TYR A 238 21.01 -3.26 -5.27
CA TYR A 238 22.01 -2.97 -6.30
C TYR A 238 23.34 -3.66 -6.03
N TYR A 239 23.86 -3.59 -4.80
CA TYR A 239 25.15 -4.20 -4.47
C TYR A 239 25.13 -5.74 -4.45
N LEU A 240 24.00 -6.32 -4.05
CA LEU A 240 23.88 -7.78 -3.92
C LEU A 240 23.26 -8.44 -5.17
N ASN A 241 22.83 -7.66 -6.18
CA ASN A 241 22.10 -8.15 -7.36
C ASN A 241 20.86 -8.99 -6.98
N LEU A 242 20.10 -8.52 -5.96
CA LEU A 242 18.90 -9.19 -5.48
C LEU A 242 17.64 -8.38 -5.85
N SER A 243 16.46 -9.02 -5.72
CA SER A 243 15.17 -8.35 -5.94
C SER A 243 15.03 -7.13 -5.03
N SER A 244 14.71 -5.97 -5.62
CA SER A 244 14.58 -4.69 -4.90
C SER A 244 13.47 -4.73 -3.84
N GLY A 245 12.32 -5.32 -4.17
CA GLY A 245 11.20 -5.46 -3.23
C GLY A 245 11.59 -6.26 -1.99
N ALA A 246 12.22 -7.42 -2.18
CA ALA A 246 12.66 -8.29 -1.07
C ALA A 246 13.71 -7.59 -0.18
N CYS A 247 14.66 -6.87 -0.77
CA CYS A 247 15.66 -6.11 0.00
C CYS A 247 15.02 -5.01 0.84
N ILE A 248 14.07 -4.24 0.30
CA ILE A 248 13.38 -3.18 1.02
C ILE A 248 12.58 -3.75 2.20
N ILE A 249 11.84 -4.86 1.96
CA ILE A 249 11.08 -5.54 3.03
C ILE A 249 12.02 -5.99 4.15
N THR A 250 13.14 -6.61 3.79
CA THR A 250 14.14 -7.12 4.74
C THR A 250 14.69 -5.97 5.60
N VAL A 251 15.07 -4.85 4.97
CA VAL A 251 15.54 -3.65 5.69
C VAL A 251 14.46 -3.10 6.63
N ALA A 252 13.21 -3.02 6.15
CA ALA A 252 12.09 -2.56 6.98
C ALA A 252 11.83 -3.48 8.18
N CYS A 253 11.89 -4.81 7.97
CA CYS A 253 11.75 -5.80 9.05
C CYS A 253 12.88 -5.68 10.08
N PHE A 254 14.13 -5.50 9.65
CA PHE A 254 15.23 -5.27 10.59
C PHE A 254 15.06 -3.96 11.35
N GLY A 255 14.61 -2.89 10.70
CA GLY A 255 14.26 -1.63 11.37
C GLY A 255 13.17 -1.79 12.42
N PHE A 256 12.14 -2.57 12.10
CA PHE A 256 11.06 -2.92 13.03
C PHE A 256 11.58 -3.71 14.25
N LEU A 257 12.36 -4.76 14.02
CA LEU A 257 12.94 -5.57 15.09
C LEU A 257 13.88 -4.73 15.99
N ALA A 258 14.74 -3.91 15.41
CA ALA A 258 15.61 -3.00 16.14
C ALA A 258 14.81 -2.03 17.02
N HIS A 259 13.70 -1.49 16.50
CA HIS A 259 12.80 -0.64 17.28
C HIS A 259 12.17 -1.39 18.46
N LEU A 260 11.68 -2.63 18.25
CA LEU A 260 11.11 -3.45 19.34
C LEU A 260 12.13 -3.78 20.41
N ILE A 261 13.34 -4.21 20.05
CA ILE A 261 14.43 -4.51 20.98
C ILE A 261 14.80 -3.25 21.79
N GLY A 262 14.95 -2.10 21.10
CA GLY A 262 15.26 -0.83 21.78
C GLY A 262 14.18 -0.39 22.77
N LYS A 263 12.90 -0.68 22.47
CA LYS A 263 11.77 -0.42 23.37
C LYS A 263 11.76 -1.38 24.57
N PHE A 264 12.13 -2.64 24.35
CA PHE A 264 12.20 -3.66 25.40
C PHE A 264 13.33 -3.36 26.38
N LEU A 265 14.49 -2.93 25.89
CA LEU A 265 15.65 -2.57 26.73
C LEU A 265 15.46 -1.27 27.54
N LYS A 266 14.50 -0.43 27.17
CA LYS A 266 14.17 0.82 27.90
C LYS A 266 13.08 0.65 28.97
N ARG A 267 12.46 -0.52 29.04
CA ARG A 267 11.50 -0.90 30.10
C ARG A 267 12.19 -1.60 31.25
#